data_9f9163268888d8efa2c2f173f2b66e16
#
_entry.id   9f9163268888d8efa2c2f173f2b66e16
#
_cell.length_a   1.000
_cell.length_b   1.000
_cell.length_c   1.000
_cell.angle_alpha   90.00
_cell.angle_beta   90.00
_cell.angle_gamma   90.00
#
_symmetry.space_group_name_H-M   'P 1'
#
loop_
_entity.id
_entity.type
_entity.pdbx_description
1 polymer ?
#
loop_
_entity_poly.entity_id
_entity_poly.type
_entity_poly.pdbx_seq_one_letter_code
_entity_poly.pdbx_strand_id
1 'polypeptide(L)'
;TFILNFDQTQGQLPNQKKYTKVQSEIIKGFVKNLPKELLVLLKQRYMEAKAFGEKDPKSYLIFEPGRYVNYMECFPRNSEENLNFSCEEEKFFAEDSYELDPRINNRDIKLVFYPFELDDKNLKPIFTYTYYFDENKRAEADGKLDAKSSDMLLALNQAFPNLYEIFKKR
;
A
#
# COMPACT_ATOMS: atom_id res chain seq x y z
N THR A 1 -11.29 -17.76 -1.53
CA THR A 1 -10.20 -17.76 -0.53
C THR A 1 -10.60 -18.61 0.66
N PHE A 2 -9.72 -19.36 1.26
CA PHE A 2 -9.90 -20.10 2.49
C PHE A 2 -8.61 -20.18 3.28
N ILE A 3 -8.68 -20.43 4.58
CA ILE A 3 -7.51 -20.68 5.43
C ILE A 3 -7.20 -22.18 5.39
N LEU A 4 -5.96 -22.51 5.08
CA LEU A 4 -5.43 -23.87 5.24
C LEU A 4 -4.71 -23.95 6.56
N ASN A 5 -5.21 -24.79 7.48
CA ASN A 5 -4.51 -25.09 8.73
C ASN A 5 -3.48 -26.20 8.50
N PHE A 6 -2.40 -26.20 9.26
CA PHE A 6 -1.33 -27.21 9.13
C PHE A 6 -1.72 -28.62 9.59
N ASP A 7 -2.86 -28.78 10.22
CA ASP A 7 -3.50 -30.08 10.53
C ASP A 7 -4.39 -30.61 9.40
N GLN A 8 -4.31 -29.99 8.20
CA GLN A 8 -5.14 -30.29 7.03
C GLN A 8 -6.63 -30.00 7.24
N THR A 9 -6.97 -29.10 8.13
CA THR A 9 -8.34 -28.58 8.23
C THR A 9 -8.49 -27.28 7.46
N GLN A 10 -9.72 -26.95 7.09
CA GLN A 10 -10.03 -25.65 6.49
C GLN A 10 -10.54 -24.68 7.54
N GLY A 11 -10.06 -23.44 7.50
CA GLY A 11 -10.63 -22.32 8.23
C GLY A 11 -11.37 -21.35 7.30
N GLN A 12 -12.10 -20.44 7.88
CA GLN A 12 -12.81 -19.38 7.19
C GLN A 12 -12.28 -18.02 7.65
N LEU A 13 -12.13 -17.07 6.72
CA LEU A 13 -11.74 -15.71 7.07
C LEU A 13 -12.85 -15.01 7.86
N PRO A 14 -12.52 -14.14 8.80
CA PRO A 14 -13.50 -13.27 9.46
C PRO A 14 -14.34 -12.52 8.42
N ASN A 15 -15.65 -12.40 8.66
CA ASN A 15 -16.59 -11.71 7.78
C ASN A 15 -16.76 -12.30 6.36
N GLN A 16 -16.23 -13.47 6.08
CA GLN A 16 -16.41 -14.15 4.79
C GLN A 16 -17.82 -14.77 4.70
N LYS A 17 -18.45 -14.65 3.54
CA LYS A 17 -19.70 -15.38 3.26
C LYS A 17 -19.48 -16.90 3.37
N LYS A 18 -20.44 -17.61 3.93
CA LYS A 18 -20.39 -19.08 4.01
C LYS A 18 -20.21 -19.70 2.62
N TYR A 19 -19.40 -20.73 2.55
CA TYR A 19 -19.21 -21.48 1.32
C TYR A 19 -20.49 -22.18 0.91
N THR A 20 -20.75 -22.23 -0.38
CA THR A 20 -21.76 -23.15 -0.93
C THR A 20 -21.32 -24.59 -0.73
N LYS A 21 -22.25 -25.53 -0.81
CA LYS A 21 -21.95 -26.96 -0.69
C LYS A 21 -20.87 -27.39 -1.69
N VAL A 22 -21.01 -26.97 -2.95
CA VAL A 22 -20.03 -27.27 -4.01
C VAL A 22 -18.64 -26.70 -3.70
N GLN A 23 -18.55 -25.44 -3.27
CA GLN A 23 -17.28 -24.82 -2.87
C GLN A 23 -16.63 -25.55 -1.70
N SER A 24 -17.42 -25.95 -0.70
CA SER A 24 -16.93 -26.70 0.45
C SER A 24 -16.38 -28.09 0.04
N GLU A 25 -17.03 -28.78 -0.88
CA GLU A 25 -16.56 -30.07 -1.40
C GLU A 25 -15.26 -29.93 -2.18
N ILE A 26 -15.14 -28.89 -3.04
CA ILE A 26 -13.90 -28.60 -3.77
C ILE A 26 -12.75 -28.32 -2.81
N ILE A 27 -12.97 -27.47 -1.79
CA ILE A 27 -11.93 -27.14 -0.81
C ILE A 27 -11.51 -28.39 -0.03
N LYS A 28 -12.46 -29.20 0.44
CA LYS A 28 -12.16 -30.45 1.14
C LYS A 28 -11.35 -31.42 0.28
N GLY A 29 -11.75 -31.56 -1.00
CA GLY A 29 -11.02 -32.40 -1.95
C GLY A 29 -9.58 -31.91 -2.16
N PHE A 30 -9.39 -30.59 -2.33
CA PHE A 30 -8.07 -29.98 -2.46
C PHE A 30 -7.21 -30.26 -1.20
N VAL A 31 -7.72 -29.96 -0.01
CA VAL A 31 -7.00 -30.13 1.25
C VAL A 31 -6.61 -31.59 1.49
N LYS A 32 -7.54 -32.52 1.22
CA LYS A 32 -7.29 -33.96 1.38
C LYS A 32 -6.18 -34.49 0.45
N ASN A 33 -6.09 -33.96 -0.76
CA ASN A 33 -5.12 -34.38 -1.78
C ASN A 33 -3.82 -33.57 -1.76
N LEU A 34 -3.63 -32.72 -0.77
CA LEU A 34 -2.41 -31.91 -0.66
C LEU A 34 -1.20 -32.81 -0.31
N PRO A 35 -0.12 -32.80 -1.11
CA PRO A 35 1.08 -33.57 -0.80
C PRO A 35 1.66 -33.17 0.56
N LYS A 36 2.11 -34.17 1.34
CA LYS A 36 2.71 -33.91 2.66
C LYS A 36 3.96 -33.03 2.58
N GLU A 37 4.75 -33.22 1.53
CA GLU A 37 5.95 -32.41 1.27
C GLU A 37 5.61 -30.93 1.07
N LEU A 38 4.50 -30.66 0.37
CA LEU A 38 4.03 -29.28 0.18
C LEU A 38 3.55 -28.66 1.49
N LEU A 39 2.88 -29.42 2.34
CA LEU A 39 2.48 -28.94 3.68
C LEU A 39 3.69 -28.60 4.56
N VAL A 40 4.72 -29.44 4.54
CA VAL A 40 5.97 -29.17 5.26
C VAL A 40 6.62 -27.91 4.75
N LEU A 41 6.71 -27.73 3.42
CA LEU A 41 7.26 -26.53 2.80
C LEU A 41 6.46 -25.26 3.16
N LEU A 42 5.14 -25.33 3.11
CA LEU A 42 4.26 -24.19 3.45
C LEU A 42 4.41 -23.82 4.93
N LYS A 43 4.49 -24.84 5.82
CA LYS A 43 4.71 -24.61 7.26
C LYS A 43 6.07 -23.95 7.52
N GLN A 44 7.12 -24.45 6.88
CA GLN A 44 8.45 -23.87 7.00
C GLN A 44 8.46 -22.40 6.55
N ARG A 45 7.93 -22.09 5.36
CA ARG A 45 7.83 -20.71 4.86
C ARG A 45 7.02 -19.80 5.77
N TYR A 46 5.91 -20.31 6.33
CA TYR A 46 5.12 -19.56 7.30
C TYR A 46 5.92 -19.22 8.57
N MET A 47 6.66 -20.21 9.12
CA MET A 47 7.48 -19.99 10.32
C MET A 47 8.64 -19.03 10.04
N GLU A 48 9.29 -19.14 8.88
CA GLU A 48 10.35 -18.22 8.47
C GLU A 48 9.81 -16.78 8.31
N ALA A 49 8.67 -16.61 7.62
CA ALA A 49 8.04 -15.30 7.45
C ALA A 49 7.60 -14.70 8.78
N LYS A 50 7.05 -15.51 9.69
CA LYS A 50 6.66 -15.07 11.03
C LYS A 50 7.87 -14.63 11.85
N ALA A 51 8.93 -15.44 11.88
CA ALA A 51 10.17 -15.11 12.59
C ALA A 51 10.83 -13.83 12.04
N PHE A 52 10.79 -13.65 10.71
CA PHE A 52 11.27 -12.42 10.05
C PHE A 52 10.42 -11.21 10.48
N GLY A 53 9.09 -11.32 10.44
CA GLY A 53 8.18 -10.25 10.85
C GLY A 53 8.27 -9.89 12.33
N GLU A 54 8.52 -10.88 13.22
CA GLU A 54 8.75 -10.64 14.64
C GLU A 54 10.08 -9.91 14.91
N LYS A 55 11.10 -10.20 14.10
CA LYS A 55 12.43 -9.60 14.22
C LYS A 55 12.51 -8.18 13.68
N ASP A 56 11.76 -7.89 12.63
CA ASP A 56 11.71 -6.59 11.95
C ASP A 56 10.26 -6.29 11.52
N PRO A 57 9.37 -5.91 12.47
CA PRO A 57 7.98 -5.64 12.16
C PRO A 57 7.88 -4.43 11.25
N LYS A 58 7.26 -4.62 10.08
CA LYS A 58 7.04 -3.54 9.14
C LYS A 58 6.01 -2.55 9.69
N SER A 59 6.24 -1.28 9.49
CA SER A 59 5.39 -0.21 10.00
C SER A 59 3.96 -0.29 9.47
N TYR A 60 3.75 -0.73 8.23
CA TYR A 60 2.42 -0.92 7.64
C TYR A 60 1.58 -2.03 8.30
N LEU A 61 2.16 -2.86 9.18
CA LEU A 61 1.41 -3.82 9.99
C LEU A 61 0.84 -3.22 11.28
N ILE A 62 1.18 -1.98 11.59
CA ILE A 62 0.71 -1.27 12.78
C ILE A 62 -0.43 -0.34 12.38
N PHE A 63 -1.65 -0.74 12.67
CA PHE A 63 -2.86 0.02 12.36
C PHE A 63 -3.19 1.00 13.50
N GLU A 64 -2.67 2.20 13.40
CA GLU A 64 -2.97 3.30 14.31
C GLU A 64 -3.82 4.35 13.60
N PRO A 65 -4.93 4.83 14.21
CA PRO A 65 -5.76 5.87 13.62
C PRO A 65 -4.96 7.13 13.26
N GLY A 66 -5.14 7.63 12.04
CA GLY A 66 -4.44 8.81 11.55
C GLY A 66 -3.00 8.57 11.11
N ARG A 67 -2.51 7.32 11.16
CA ARG A 67 -1.20 6.96 10.64
C ARG A 67 -1.26 6.66 9.15
N TYR A 68 -0.46 7.38 8.40
CA TYR A 68 -0.26 7.15 6.97
C TYR A 68 1.00 6.32 6.75
N VAL A 69 0.92 5.37 5.84
CA VAL A 69 2.03 4.49 5.44
C VAL A 69 2.35 4.74 3.98
N ASN A 70 3.62 4.95 3.68
CA ASN A 70 4.11 5.19 2.33
C ASN A 70 3.91 3.94 1.46
N TYR A 71 3.44 4.13 0.22
CA TYR A 71 3.24 3.04 -0.74
C TYR A 71 4.52 2.23 -0.98
N MET A 72 5.66 2.89 -1.12
CA MET A 72 6.95 2.24 -1.34
C MET A 72 7.45 1.45 -0.12
N GLU A 73 6.98 1.79 1.08
CA GLU A 73 7.25 1.00 2.28
C GLU A 73 6.55 -0.36 2.22
N CYS A 74 5.31 -0.38 1.71
CA CYS A 74 4.55 -1.62 1.49
C CYS A 74 5.09 -2.44 0.32
N PHE A 75 5.52 -1.78 -0.76
CA PHE A 75 5.89 -2.38 -2.03
C PHE A 75 7.26 -1.90 -2.55
N PRO A 76 8.36 -2.14 -1.82
CA PRO A 76 9.68 -1.54 -2.11
C PRO A 76 10.33 -1.98 -3.43
N ARG A 77 9.77 -2.97 -4.12
CA ARG A 77 10.30 -3.48 -5.39
C ARG A 77 9.64 -2.87 -6.64
N ASN A 78 8.64 -2.02 -6.45
CA ASN A 78 7.89 -1.41 -7.54
C ASN A 78 8.46 -0.03 -7.91
N SER A 79 9.78 0.07 -8.08
CA SER A 79 10.45 1.34 -8.41
C SER A 79 9.97 2.00 -9.70
N GLU A 80 9.38 1.23 -10.63
CA GLU A 80 8.77 1.76 -11.85
C GLU A 80 7.49 2.57 -11.57
N GLU A 81 6.91 2.41 -10.38
CA GLU A 81 5.71 3.11 -9.95
C GLU A 81 6.00 4.41 -9.18
N ASN A 82 7.27 4.84 -9.12
CA ASN A 82 7.64 6.09 -8.50
C ASN A 82 7.02 7.28 -9.23
N LEU A 83 6.51 8.25 -8.48
CA LEU A 83 5.94 9.48 -9.02
C LEU A 83 7.04 10.52 -9.28
N ASN A 84 7.95 10.21 -10.21
CA ASN A 84 9.04 11.08 -10.61
C ASN A 84 8.55 12.04 -11.70
N PHE A 85 8.86 13.33 -11.57
CA PHE A 85 8.47 14.36 -12.55
C PHE A 85 9.52 15.47 -12.62
N SER A 86 9.36 16.35 -13.63
CA SER A 86 10.23 17.54 -13.79
C SER A 86 9.38 18.79 -13.77
N CYS A 87 9.88 19.83 -13.13
CA CYS A 87 9.30 21.16 -13.08
C CYS A 87 10.43 22.18 -13.28
N GLU A 88 10.33 23.07 -14.25
CA GLU A 88 11.36 24.12 -14.54
C GLU A 88 12.80 23.59 -14.66
N GLU A 89 13.02 22.48 -15.36
CA GLU A 89 14.33 21.82 -15.55
C GLU A 89 14.86 21.08 -14.31
N GLU A 90 14.25 21.26 -13.13
CA GLU A 90 14.58 20.51 -11.93
C GLU A 90 13.78 19.19 -11.85
N LYS A 91 14.35 18.18 -11.23
CA LYS A 91 13.72 16.88 -11.02
C LYS A 91 13.19 16.76 -9.59
N PHE A 92 12.00 16.19 -9.49
CA PHE A 92 11.32 15.97 -8.22
C PHE A 92 10.70 14.57 -8.18
N PHE A 93 10.31 14.15 -7.00
CA PHE A 93 9.43 13.01 -6.83
C PHE A 93 8.41 13.28 -5.74
N ALA A 94 7.28 12.59 -5.82
CA ALA A 94 6.26 12.60 -4.80
C ALA A 94 6.11 11.20 -4.20
N GLU A 95 5.93 11.14 -2.89
CA GLU A 95 5.60 9.93 -2.16
C GLU A 95 4.14 9.97 -1.75
N ASP A 96 3.42 8.92 -2.07
CA ASP A 96 2.03 8.74 -1.69
C ASP A 96 1.92 7.85 -0.47
N SER A 97 1.12 8.28 0.49
CA SER A 97 0.88 7.57 1.75
C SER A 97 -0.62 7.42 2.00
N TYR A 98 -0.97 6.28 2.56
CA TYR A 98 -2.35 5.84 2.77
C TYR A 98 -2.59 5.49 4.23
N GLU A 99 -3.79 5.76 4.72
CA GLU A 99 -4.23 5.21 5.99
C GLU A 99 -4.72 3.77 5.79
N LEU A 100 -4.08 2.82 6.47
CA LEU A 100 -4.36 1.39 6.31
C LEU A 100 -5.28 0.82 7.40
N ASP A 101 -5.76 1.63 8.35
CA ASP A 101 -6.66 1.13 9.39
C ASP A 101 -8.01 0.73 8.78
N PRO A 102 -8.37 -0.57 8.75
CA PRO A 102 -9.60 -1.04 8.13
C PRO A 102 -10.88 -0.61 8.87
N ARG A 103 -10.74 -0.06 10.08
CA ARG A 103 -11.85 0.46 10.89
C ARG A 103 -12.23 1.88 10.47
N ILE A 104 -11.33 2.58 9.78
CA ILE A 104 -11.51 3.96 9.33
C ILE A 104 -11.80 3.92 7.83
N ASN A 105 -12.93 4.50 7.43
CA ASN A 105 -13.24 4.67 6.02
C ASN A 105 -12.62 5.98 5.51
N ASN A 106 -11.30 6.08 5.59
CA ASN A 106 -10.59 7.23 5.07
C ASN A 106 -10.41 7.12 3.55
N ARG A 107 -10.60 8.21 2.84
CA ARG A 107 -10.52 8.28 1.39
C ARG A 107 -9.65 9.44 0.94
N ASP A 108 -8.55 9.63 1.64
CA ASP A 108 -7.56 10.63 1.30
C ASP A 108 -6.17 10.00 1.14
N ILE A 109 -5.31 10.72 0.45
CA ILE A 109 -3.94 10.33 0.20
C ILE A 109 -3.07 11.52 0.53
N LYS A 110 -2.03 11.30 1.32
CA LYS A 110 -1.01 12.32 1.54
C LYS A 110 0.10 12.16 0.52
N LEU A 111 0.34 13.22 -0.24
CA LEU A 111 1.46 13.35 -1.14
C LEU A 111 2.52 14.23 -0.50
N VAL A 112 3.74 13.72 -0.36
CA VAL A 112 4.88 14.48 0.15
C VAL A 112 5.87 14.68 -0.99
N PHE A 113 6.22 15.92 -1.27
CA PHE A 113 7.06 16.30 -2.40
C PHE A 113 8.51 16.51 -1.97
N TYR A 114 9.44 15.97 -2.74
CA TYR A 114 10.86 16.02 -2.48
C TYR A 114 11.66 16.45 -3.71
N PRO A 115 12.82 17.11 -3.54
CA PRO A 115 13.77 17.29 -4.63
C PRO A 115 14.38 15.94 -4.98
N PHE A 116 14.67 15.70 -6.26
CA PHE A 116 15.37 14.49 -6.70
C PHE A 116 16.89 14.70 -6.52
N GLU A 117 17.39 14.40 -5.33
CA GLU A 117 18.82 14.48 -5.00
C GLU A 117 19.40 13.07 -4.94
N LEU A 118 20.66 12.93 -5.40
CA LEU A 118 21.38 11.65 -5.43
C LEU A 118 21.85 11.19 -4.03
N ASP A 119 21.83 12.07 -3.03
CA ASP A 119 22.31 11.78 -1.68
C ASP A 119 21.14 11.78 -0.67
N ASP A 120 20.61 10.60 -0.46
CA ASP A 120 19.35 10.32 0.26
C ASP A 120 19.36 10.59 1.77
N LYS A 121 20.53 10.93 2.34
CA LYS A 121 20.67 10.89 3.82
C LYS A 121 19.97 12.01 4.58
N ASN A 122 19.49 13.05 3.92
CA ASN A 122 18.84 14.21 4.56
C ASN A 122 17.76 14.86 3.71
N LEU A 123 17.04 14.10 2.90
CA LEU A 123 15.94 14.61 2.10
C LEU A 123 14.88 15.29 2.98
N LYS A 124 14.69 16.58 2.75
CA LYS A 124 13.63 17.35 3.43
C LYS A 124 12.44 17.51 2.49
N PRO A 125 11.24 17.28 2.98
CA PRO A 125 10.04 17.54 2.18
C PRO A 125 9.93 19.03 1.84
N ILE A 126 9.48 19.32 0.64
CA ILE A 126 9.21 20.70 0.17
C ILE A 126 7.85 21.14 0.68
N PHE A 127 6.83 20.31 0.45
CA PHE A 127 5.48 20.52 0.95
C PHE A 127 4.71 19.20 0.97
N THR A 128 3.55 19.20 1.63
CA THR A 128 2.60 18.08 1.65
C THR A 128 1.27 18.54 1.07
N TYR A 129 0.62 17.65 0.35
CA TYR A 129 -0.67 17.90 -0.29
C TYR A 129 -1.61 16.72 -0.05
N THR A 130 -2.81 16.98 0.44
CA THR A 130 -3.83 15.95 0.66
C THR A 130 -4.78 15.88 -0.52
N TYR A 131 -4.87 14.72 -1.11
CA TYR A 131 -5.74 14.41 -2.23
C TYR A 131 -6.93 13.58 -1.75
N TYR A 132 -8.15 14.02 -2.03
CA TYR A 132 -9.36 13.33 -1.60
C TYR A 132 -10.01 12.57 -2.75
N PHE A 133 -10.44 11.33 -2.50
CA PHE A 133 -11.30 10.58 -3.43
C PHE A 133 -12.78 10.98 -3.34
N ASP A 134 -13.16 11.72 -2.33
CA ASP A 134 -14.52 12.25 -2.19
C ASP A 134 -14.65 13.51 -3.05
N GLU A 135 -15.54 13.45 -4.05
CA GLU A 135 -15.79 14.57 -4.97
C GLU A 135 -16.32 15.84 -4.25
N ASN A 136 -16.84 15.69 -3.04
CA ASN A 136 -17.31 16.81 -2.23
C ASN A 136 -16.20 17.48 -1.41
N LYS A 137 -15.03 16.85 -1.31
CA LYS A 137 -13.88 17.41 -0.60
C LYS A 137 -12.88 17.98 -1.62
N ARG A 138 -12.43 19.18 -1.35
CA ARG A 138 -11.35 19.78 -2.11
C ARG A 138 -10.01 19.31 -1.57
N ALA A 139 -9.08 19.02 -2.47
CA ALA A 139 -7.71 18.74 -2.08
C ALA A 139 -7.10 19.94 -1.34
N GLU A 140 -6.35 19.68 -0.29
CA GLU A 140 -5.81 20.68 0.62
C GLU A 140 -4.29 20.53 0.72
N ALA A 141 -3.59 21.66 0.82
CA ALA A 141 -2.18 21.69 1.15
C ALA A 141 -2.01 21.91 2.65
N ASP A 142 -0.97 21.31 3.24
CA ASP A 142 -0.55 21.64 4.58
C ASP A 142 0.08 23.05 4.56
N GLY A 143 -0.78 24.06 4.74
CA GLY A 143 -0.43 25.47 4.64
C GLY A 143 -0.82 26.12 3.31
N LYS A 144 -0.36 27.36 3.12
CA LYS A 144 -0.62 28.09 1.88
C LYS A 144 0.37 27.65 0.80
N LEU A 145 -0.13 27.12 -0.30
CA LEU A 145 0.69 26.83 -1.48
C LEU A 145 1.30 28.14 -2.01
N ASP A 146 2.62 28.13 -2.14
CA ASP A 146 3.33 29.17 -2.91
C ASP A 146 3.25 28.87 -4.42
N ALA A 147 3.78 29.78 -5.22
CA ALA A 147 3.77 29.63 -6.68
C ALA A 147 4.52 28.36 -7.13
N LYS A 148 5.72 28.09 -6.55
CA LYS A 148 6.54 26.93 -6.89
C LYS A 148 5.81 25.61 -6.57
N SER A 149 5.17 25.50 -5.42
CA SER A 149 4.40 24.31 -5.04
C SER A 149 3.20 24.09 -5.97
N SER A 150 2.54 25.16 -6.42
CA SER A 150 1.45 25.10 -7.38
C SER A 150 1.93 24.62 -8.75
N ASP A 151 3.09 25.08 -9.21
CA ASP A 151 3.70 24.65 -10.47
C ASP A 151 4.15 23.18 -10.41
N MET A 152 4.67 22.73 -9.27
CA MET A 152 5.02 21.33 -9.05
C MET A 152 3.79 20.40 -9.08
N LEU A 153 2.65 20.82 -8.50
CA LEU A 153 1.40 20.06 -8.60
C LEU A 153 0.91 19.96 -10.04
N LEU A 154 0.99 21.05 -10.80
CA LEU A 154 0.64 21.07 -12.22
C LEU A 154 1.55 20.13 -13.01
N ALA A 155 2.87 20.19 -12.78
CA ALA A 155 3.85 19.35 -13.44
C ALA A 155 3.65 17.87 -13.13
N LEU A 156 3.33 17.50 -11.86
CA LEU A 156 2.98 16.13 -11.48
C LEU A 156 1.74 15.63 -12.25
N ASN A 157 0.67 16.44 -12.33
CA ASN A 157 -0.54 16.06 -13.06
C ASN A 157 -0.30 15.95 -14.58
N GLN A 158 0.61 16.74 -15.15
CA GLN A 158 1.01 16.62 -16.54
C GLN A 158 1.84 15.34 -16.79
N ALA A 159 2.75 15.02 -15.88
CA ALA A 159 3.56 13.79 -15.96
C ALA A 159 2.71 12.51 -15.77
N PHE A 160 1.66 12.59 -14.94
CA PHE A 160 0.74 11.50 -14.65
C PHE A 160 -0.71 11.89 -14.88
N PRO A 161 -1.17 11.94 -16.14
CA PRO A 161 -2.56 12.33 -16.47
C PRO A 161 -3.63 11.46 -15.82
N ASN A 162 -3.26 10.21 -15.46
CA ASN A 162 -4.13 9.23 -14.82
C ASN A 162 -3.85 9.08 -13.32
N LEU A 163 -3.34 10.10 -12.65
CA LEU A 163 -2.91 10.06 -11.26
C LEU A 163 -4.01 9.52 -10.33
N TYR A 164 -5.25 9.94 -10.54
CA TYR A 164 -6.41 9.44 -9.78
C TYR A 164 -6.60 7.91 -9.92
N GLU A 165 -6.47 7.37 -11.12
CA GLU A 165 -6.58 5.93 -11.37
C GLU A 165 -5.38 5.15 -10.82
N ILE A 166 -4.19 5.77 -10.81
CA ILE A 166 -3.01 5.20 -10.16
C ILE A 166 -3.29 5.01 -8.67
N PHE A 167 -3.75 6.04 -8.00
CA PHE A 167 -4.07 5.99 -6.57
C PHE A 167 -5.18 5.00 -6.22
N LYS A 168 -6.19 4.85 -7.07
CA LYS A 168 -7.23 3.85 -6.88
C LYS A 168 -6.75 2.41 -6.97
N LYS A 169 -5.68 2.16 -7.70
CA LYS A 169 -5.11 0.82 -7.88
C LYS A 169 -4.16 0.44 -6.75
N ARG A 170 -3.59 1.42 -6.09
CA ARG A 170 -2.70 1.25 -4.94
C ARG A 170 -3.49 1.02 -3.66
#